data_d19f2809eb4c1313115c7fd8ac05275f
#
_entry.id   d19f2809eb4c1313115c7fd8ac05275f
#
_cell.length_a   1.000
_cell.length_b   1.000
_cell.length_c   1.000
_cell.angle_alpha   90.00
_cell.angle_beta   90.00
_cell.angle_gamma   90.00
#
_symmetry.space_group_name_H-M   'P 1'
#
loop_
_entity.id
_entity.type
_entity.pdbx_description
1 polymer ?
#
loop_
_entity_poly.entity_id
_entity_poly.type
_entity_poly.pdbx_seq_one_letter_code
_entity_poly.pdbx_strand_id
1 'polypeptide(L)'
;TAVTNPTGDTTPDYVFSSNEAGTIAVGGNCNSSKTNADNGSNTITFGTTSALSGGTYSNCTITVTDNATNSSSALEVSSFTIDTTAPTLAQVTAVTTPTNDNTSSYTFSSNEAGTITYGGGCSSTDNTSVNGNNEITFNELADNTYSNCTITVTDNVSNASSPLTVSSFRIDTTGPTLSVVTAVTTPTNDATPDYTFNSSEAGTNSYGGSCGSSSTSAT
;
A
#
# COMPACT_ATOMS: atom_id res chain seq x y z
N THR A 1 16.26 28.43 -7.89
CA THR A 1 15.17 27.44 -7.78
C THR A 1 15.32 26.73 -6.43
N ALA A 2 14.24 26.63 -5.65
CA ALA A 2 14.23 25.93 -4.37
C ALA A 2 14.34 24.42 -4.56
N VAL A 3 14.79 23.72 -3.51
CA VAL A 3 14.71 22.25 -3.42
C VAL A 3 13.24 21.82 -3.43
N THR A 4 12.91 20.74 -4.14
CA THR A 4 11.57 20.11 -4.07
C THR A 4 11.28 19.67 -2.63
N ASN A 5 10.07 19.93 -2.13
CA ASN A 5 9.72 19.67 -0.74
C ASN A 5 8.34 19.02 -0.60
N PRO A 6 8.22 17.82 0.00
CA PRO A 6 9.32 16.92 0.39
C PRO A 6 10.02 16.27 -0.82
N THR A 7 11.18 15.65 -0.61
CA THR A 7 11.92 14.90 -1.63
C THR A 7 12.54 13.64 -1.03
N GLY A 8 12.59 12.56 -1.82
CA GLY A 8 13.37 11.35 -1.51
C GLY A 8 14.86 11.47 -1.91
N ASP A 9 15.24 12.54 -2.62
CA ASP A 9 16.60 12.77 -3.05
C ASP A 9 17.47 13.25 -1.88
N THR A 10 18.49 12.47 -1.52
CA THR A 10 19.45 12.79 -0.45
C THR A 10 20.58 13.71 -0.91
N THR A 11 20.59 14.08 -2.20
CA THR A 11 21.56 14.98 -2.83
C THR A 11 20.89 16.04 -3.69
N PRO A 12 19.92 16.81 -3.14
CA PRO A 12 19.09 17.70 -3.94
C PRO A 12 19.87 18.92 -4.46
N ASP A 13 19.48 19.36 -5.65
CA ASP A 13 20.00 20.56 -6.28
C ASP A 13 19.28 21.83 -5.79
N TYR A 14 20.05 22.88 -5.59
CA TYR A 14 19.59 24.24 -5.30
C TYR A 14 20.23 25.24 -6.24
N VAL A 15 19.44 26.15 -6.81
CA VAL A 15 19.95 27.19 -7.75
C VAL A 15 19.84 28.56 -7.13
N PHE A 16 20.98 29.27 -7.09
CA PHE A 16 21.07 30.66 -6.64
C PHE A 16 21.86 31.51 -7.65
N SER A 17 21.83 32.83 -7.51
CA SER A 17 22.63 33.73 -8.32
C SER A 17 23.63 34.49 -7.47
N SER A 18 24.81 34.72 -8.03
CA SER A 18 25.83 35.63 -7.49
C SER A 18 26.12 36.74 -8.50
N ASN A 19 26.33 37.96 -8.04
CA ASN A 19 26.74 39.08 -8.89
C ASN A 19 28.23 39.09 -9.17
N GLU A 20 29.01 38.24 -8.46
CA GLU A 20 30.47 38.11 -8.60
C GLU A 20 30.87 36.66 -8.48
N ALA A 21 32.02 36.32 -9.09
CA ALA A 21 32.66 35.03 -8.88
C ALA A 21 33.38 35.01 -7.52
N GLY A 22 33.41 33.81 -6.89
CA GLY A 22 34.06 33.67 -5.59
C GLY A 22 34.04 32.27 -5.04
N THR A 23 34.45 32.13 -3.77
CA THR A 23 34.44 30.88 -3.04
C THR A 23 33.14 30.70 -2.28
N ILE A 24 32.48 29.52 -2.45
CA ILE A 24 31.26 29.17 -1.75
C ILE A 24 31.60 28.55 -0.38
N ALA A 25 30.89 29.01 0.65
CA ALA A 25 30.77 28.31 1.92
C ALA A 25 29.30 27.95 2.18
N VAL A 26 29.05 26.69 2.54
CA VAL A 26 27.73 26.17 2.92
C VAL A 26 27.68 26.04 4.44
N GLY A 27 26.62 26.58 5.04
CA GLY A 27 26.41 26.56 6.49
C GLY A 27 25.16 25.81 6.91
N GLY A 28 25.01 25.67 8.22
CA GLY A 28 23.92 24.92 8.83
C GLY A 28 24.11 23.41 8.72
N ASN A 29 23.00 22.67 8.57
CA ASN A 29 23.02 21.20 8.47
C ASN A 29 23.21 20.69 7.03
N CYS A 30 23.42 21.59 6.06
CA CYS A 30 23.72 21.26 4.68
C CYS A 30 25.22 21.19 4.43
N ASN A 31 25.61 20.41 3.43
CA ASN A 31 26.98 20.29 2.97
C ASN A 31 27.03 20.23 1.43
N SER A 32 28.16 20.60 0.84
CA SER A 32 28.40 20.45 -0.59
C SER A 32 29.91 20.41 -0.86
N SER A 33 30.30 19.70 -1.91
CA SER A 33 31.67 19.70 -2.42
C SER A 33 31.95 20.85 -3.41
N LYS A 34 30.92 21.59 -3.84
CA LYS A 34 31.08 22.74 -4.74
C LYS A 34 31.66 23.91 -3.96
N THR A 35 32.79 24.40 -4.40
CA THR A 35 33.58 25.46 -3.72
C THR A 35 33.61 26.78 -4.47
N ASN A 36 33.19 26.84 -5.74
CA ASN A 36 33.28 28.05 -6.56
C ASN A 36 31.93 28.49 -7.11
N ALA A 37 31.67 29.76 -7.03
CA ALA A 37 30.56 30.43 -7.70
C ALA A 37 31.06 31.22 -8.89
N ASP A 38 30.30 31.25 -9.95
CA ASP A 38 30.45 32.15 -11.10
C ASP A 38 29.54 33.39 -10.95
N ASN A 39 29.87 34.45 -11.67
CA ASN A 39 28.92 35.54 -11.84
C ASN A 39 27.70 35.02 -12.61
N GLY A 40 26.51 35.22 -12.07
CA GLY A 40 25.25 34.73 -12.64
C GLY A 40 24.66 33.55 -11.88
N SER A 41 24.03 32.62 -12.61
CA SER A 41 23.33 31.46 -12.04
C SER A 41 24.29 30.36 -11.64
N ASN A 42 24.13 29.85 -10.43
CA ASN A 42 24.92 28.75 -9.85
C ASN A 42 23.99 27.63 -9.39
N THR A 43 24.29 26.39 -9.77
CA THR A 43 23.68 25.21 -9.18
C THR A 43 24.63 24.63 -8.14
N ILE A 44 24.12 24.35 -6.95
CA ILE A 44 24.82 23.65 -5.88
C ILE A 44 24.02 22.38 -5.55
N THR A 45 24.71 21.24 -5.46
CA THR A 45 24.14 19.97 -5.02
C THR A 45 24.50 19.81 -3.54
N PHE A 46 23.49 19.73 -2.69
CA PHE A 46 23.71 19.42 -1.26
C PHE A 46 24.01 17.93 -1.07
N GLY A 47 24.55 17.55 0.06
CA GLY A 47 24.82 16.15 0.38
C GLY A 47 25.98 15.49 -0.38
N THR A 48 26.78 16.25 -1.14
CA THR A 48 27.86 15.67 -1.96
C THR A 48 29.11 15.30 -1.18
N THR A 49 29.35 15.86 0.01
CA THR A 49 30.41 15.41 0.92
C THR A 49 29.94 14.33 1.87
N SER A 50 28.65 14.31 2.20
CA SER A 50 27.94 13.29 2.95
C SER A 50 26.45 13.42 2.60
N ALA A 51 25.83 12.36 2.08
CA ALA A 51 24.42 12.35 1.73
C ALA A 51 23.56 12.85 2.91
N LEU A 52 22.56 13.66 2.61
CA LEU A 52 21.64 14.16 3.63
C LEU A 52 20.76 13.02 4.13
N SER A 53 20.61 12.90 5.43
CA SER A 53 19.70 11.91 6.04
C SER A 53 18.24 12.39 6.02
N GLY A 54 17.31 11.49 6.21
CA GLY A 54 15.89 11.83 6.40
C GLY A 54 15.73 12.85 7.54
N GLY A 55 14.94 13.90 7.29
CA GLY A 55 14.70 14.98 8.23
C GLY A 55 14.47 16.34 7.57
N THR A 56 14.15 17.35 8.39
CA THR A 56 13.90 18.73 7.93
C THR A 56 15.15 19.57 8.03
N TYR A 57 15.49 20.26 6.95
CA TYR A 57 16.62 21.17 6.80
C TYR A 57 16.09 22.60 6.75
N SER A 58 16.18 23.34 7.85
CA SER A 58 15.62 24.70 7.99
C SER A 58 16.69 25.78 8.26
N ASN A 59 17.96 25.39 8.32
CA ASN A 59 19.06 26.28 8.70
C ASN A 59 20.22 26.31 7.69
N CYS A 60 19.97 25.80 6.46
CA CYS A 60 20.99 25.80 5.42
C CYS A 60 21.23 27.22 4.89
N THR A 61 22.48 27.60 4.77
CA THR A 61 22.90 28.92 4.26
C THR A 61 23.99 28.79 3.21
N ILE A 62 24.09 29.77 2.32
CA ILE A 62 25.16 29.91 1.33
C ILE A 62 25.79 31.28 1.47
N THR A 63 27.12 31.35 1.52
CA THR A 63 27.89 32.57 1.49
C THR A 63 28.88 32.49 0.33
N VAL A 64 29.09 33.58 -0.41
CA VAL A 64 30.12 33.70 -1.45
C VAL A 64 31.12 34.73 -1.01
N THR A 65 32.41 34.39 -1.06
CA THR A 65 33.53 35.31 -0.77
C THR A 65 34.31 35.56 -2.05
N ASP A 66 34.47 36.82 -2.44
CA ASP A 66 35.22 37.23 -3.65
C ASP A 66 36.74 37.03 -3.51
N ASN A 67 37.46 37.27 -4.58
CA ASN A 67 38.93 37.19 -4.59
C ASN A 67 39.61 38.29 -3.74
N ALA A 68 38.91 39.37 -3.36
CA ALA A 68 39.39 40.42 -2.48
C ALA A 68 39.02 40.17 -1.00
N THR A 69 38.50 38.98 -0.69
CA THR A 69 38.06 38.53 0.65
C THR A 69 36.81 39.22 1.21
N ASN A 70 36.01 39.86 0.36
CA ASN A 70 34.72 40.38 0.77
C ASN A 70 33.66 39.26 0.72
N SER A 71 32.96 39.05 1.83
CA SER A 71 31.93 38.03 1.93
C SER A 71 30.51 38.62 1.76
N SER A 72 29.65 37.94 1.04
CA SER A 72 28.22 38.27 0.99
C SER A 72 27.57 38.06 2.36
N SER A 73 26.39 38.67 2.56
CA SER A 73 25.48 38.17 3.61
C SER A 73 25.09 36.73 3.31
N ALA A 74 24.78 35.98 4.37
CA ALA A 74 24.28 34.61 4.20
C ALA A 74 22.93 34.58 3.46
N LEU A 75 22.87 33.80 2.39
CA LEU A 75 21.64 33.48 1.70
C LEU A 75 20.96 32.31 2.40
N GLU A 76 19.79 32.56 2.98
CA GLU A 76 18.96 31.51 3.60
C GLU A 76 18.35 30.61 2.50
N VAL A 77 18.55 29.29 2.64
CA VAL A 77 17.88 28.28 1.81
C VAL A 77 16.50 28.01 2.39
N SER A 78 15.45 28.07 1.56
CA SER A 78 14.10 27.71 2.01
C SER A 78 14.09 26.30 2.61
N SER A 79 13.38 26.12 3.73
CA SER A 79 13.29 24.84 4.42
C SER A 79 12.75 23.75 3.49
N PHE A 80 13.36 22.58 3.54
CA PHE A 80 12.95 21.38 2.81
C PHE A 80 13.09 20.14 3.69
N THR A 81 12.37 19.09 3.34
CA THR A 81 12.38 17.80 4.04
C THR A 81 12.89 16.72 3.11
N ILE A 82 13.90 15.98 3.56
CA ILE A 82 14.32 14.71 2.95
C ILE A 82 13.49 13.61 3.61
N ASP A 83 12.76 12.85 2.83
CA ASP A 83 11.99 11.70 3.29
C ASP A 83 12.48 10.43 2.60
N THR A 84 13.09 9.56 3.36
CA THR A 84 13.61 8.26 2.93
C THR A 84 12.90 7.10 3.64
N THR A 85 11.78 7.40 4.31
CA THR A 85 11.02 6.41 5.09
C THR A 85 9.93 5.81 4.24
N ALA A 86 9.94 4.50 4.09
CA ALA A 86 8.87 3.80 3.39
C ALA A 86 7.64 3.61 4.30
N PRO A 87 6.41 3.62 3.75
CA PRO A 87 5.21 3.27 4.50
C PRO A 87 5.31 1.90 5.16
N THR A 88 4.75 1.77 6.36
CA THR A 88 4.58 0.49 7.07
C THR A 88 3.11 0.09 7.05
N LEU A 89 2.85 -1.17 6.68
CA LEU A 89 1.51 -1.70 6.50
C LEU A 89 1.21 -2.81 7.52
N ALA A 90 -0.05 -2.89 7.97
CA ALA A 90 -0.54 -4.01 8.76
C ALA A 90 -1.98 -4.38 8.38
N GLN A 91 -2.32 -5.67 8.42
CA GLN A 91 -3.69 -6.12 8.25
C GLN A 91 -4.55 -5.69 9.44
N VAL A 92 -5.74 -5.13 9.16
CA VAL A 92 -6.73 -4.74 10.17
C VAL A 92 -7.93 -5.70 10.15
N THR A 93 -8.59 -5.85 9.00
CA THR A 93 -9.71 -6.78 8.83
C THR A 93 -9.45 -7.69 7.64
N ALA A 94 -9.39 -9.00 7.90
CA ALA A 94 -9.24 -10.00 6.85
C ALA A 94 -10.55 -10.19 6.07
N VAL A 95 -10.46 -10.72 4.85
CA VAL A 95 -11.61 -11.24 4.13
C VAL A 95 -12.20 -12.42 4.90
N THR A 96 -13.54 -12.44 5.05
CA THR A 96 -14.25 -13.61 5.61
C THR A 96 -14.01 -14.83 4.72
N THR A 97 -13.74 -16.00 5.32
CA THR A 97 -13.42 -17.20 4.57
C THR A 97 -14.07 -18.46 5.17
N PRO A 98 -14.73 -19.33 4.38
CA PRO A 98 -15.09 -19.11 2.99
C PRO A 98 -16.18 -18.02 2.85
N THR A 99 -16.31 -17.42 1.67
CA THR A 99 -17.35 -16.43 1.37
C THR A 99 -17.92 -16.64 -0.05
N ASN A 100 -19.20 -16.31 -0.23
CA ASN A 100 -19.83 -16.24 -1.54
C ASN A 100 -19.82 -14.80 -2.13
N ASP A 101 -19.17 -13.85 -1.45
CA ASP A 101 -18.97 -12.51 -1.96
C ASP A 101 -17.67 -12.48 -2.78
N ASN A 102 -17.81 -12.41 -4.10
CA ASN A 102 -16.70 -12.39 -5.04
C ASN A 102 -16.08 -10.99 -5.22
N THR A 103 -16.59 -9.97 -4.52
CA THR A 103 -16.07 -8.59 -4.46
C THR A 103 -15.78 -8.18 -3.02
N SER A 104 -15.18 -9.06 -2.26
CA SER A 104 -14.97 -8.92 -0.83
C SER A 104 -14.13 -7.71 -0.45
N SER A 105 -14.47 -7.08 0.68
CA SER A 105 -13.69 -5.99 1.26
C SER A 105 -12.54 -6.52 2.13
N TYR A 106 -11.46 -5.74 2.18
CA TYR A 106 -10.28 -5.97 3.01
C TYR A 106 -9.82 -4.64 3.61
N THR A 107 -9.43 -4.65 4.89
CA THR A 107 -8.92 -3.43 5.56
C THR A 107 -7.48 -3.64 6.02
N PHE A 108 -6.63 -2.69 5.68
CA PHE A 108 -5.26 -2.59 6.17
C PHE A 108 -4.98 -1.19 6.73
N SER A 109 -3.97 -1.04 7.56
CA SER A 109 -3.47 0.26 8.00
C SER A 109 -2.17 0.61 7.29
N SER A 110 -1.97 1.91 7.03
CA SER A 110 -0.70 2.50 6.61
C SER A 110 -0.35 3.65 7.55
N ASN A 111 0.92 3.85 7.88
CA ASN A 111 1.37 5.02 8.64
C ASN A 111 1.57 6.26 7.77
N GLU A 112 1.45 6.12 6.44
CA GLU A 112 1.60 7.19 5.46
C GLU A 112 0.59 7.07 4.33
N ALA A 113 0.27 8.22 3.72
CA ALA A 113 -0.51 8.27 2.48
C ALA A 113 0.34 7.88 1.27
N GLY A 114 -0.29 7.32 0.23
CA GLY A 114 0.44 6.95 -0.98
C GLY A 114 -0.41 6.30 -2.04
N THR A 115 0.25 5.70 -3.03
CA THR A 115 -0.38 4.95 -4.11
C THR A 115 -0.34 3.47 -3.78
N ILE A 116 -1.50 2.80 -3.86
CA ILE A 116 -1.62 1.36 -3.65
C ILE A 116 -1.33 0.62 -4.95
N THR A 117 -0.55 -0.45 -4.85
CA THR A 117 -0.37 -1.45 -5.92
C THR A 117 -0.66 -2.85 -5.38
N TYR A 118 -1.22 -3.69 -6.25
CA TYR A 118 -1.66 -5.05 -5.93
C TYR A 118 -0.78 -6.08 -6.62
N GLY A 119 -0.56 -7.21 -5.94
CA GLY A 119 0.18 -8.33 -6.50
C GLY A 119 -0.48 -9.68 -6.23
N GLY A 120 0.03 -10.73 -6.86
CA GLY A 120 -0.54 -12.06 -6.80
C GLY A 120 -1.83 -12.19 -7.60
N GLY A 121 -2.83 -12.89 -7.04
CA GLY A 121 -4.10 -13.16 -7.70
C GLY A 121 -5.19 -12.11 -7.46
N CYS A 122 -4.91 -11.01 -6.77
CA CYS A 122 -5.89 -9.99 -6.40
C CYS A 122 -5.62 -8.65 -7.08
N SER A 123 -6.68 -7.88 -7.32
CA SER A 123 -6.62 -6.51 -7.83
C SER A 123 -7.78 -5.69 -7.27
N SER A 124 -7.65 -4.36 -7.31
CA SER A 124 -8.72 -3.42 -6.97
C SER A 124 -8.57 -2.14 -7.79
N THR A 125 -9.65 -1.37 -7.90
CA THR A 125 -9.63 -0.01 -8.45
C THR A 125 -9.24 1.03 -7.39
N ASP A 126 -9.25 0.67 -6.10
CA ASP A 126 -8.84 1.53 -5.01
C ASP A 126 -7.30 1.64 -5.02
N ASN A 127 -6.78 2.76 -5.49
CA ASN A 127 -5.36 2.95 -5.74
C ASN A 127 -4.70 4.02 -4.87
N THR A 128 -5.42 4.56 -3.87
CA THR A 128 -4.91 5.59 -2.97
C THR A 128 -5.05 5.16 -1.51
N SER A 129 -3.99 5.34 -0.73
CA SER A 129 -4.02 5.13 0.71
C SER A 129 -3.90 6.45 1.47
N VAL A 130 -4.48 6.46 2.68
CA VAL A 130 -4.32 7.53 3.67
C VAL A 130 -3.54 7.02 4.87
N ASN A 131 -3.02 7.93 5.69
CA ASN A 131 -2.51 7.56 7.01
C ASN A 131 -3.69 7.07 7.88
N GLY A 132 -3.57 5.85 8.43
CA GLY A 132 -4.61 5.16 9.18
C GLY A 132 -5.18 3.96 8.44
N ASN A 133 -6.44 3.62 8.72
CA ASN A 133 -7.12 2.47 8.12
C ASN A 133 -7.60 2.80 6.70
N ASN A 134 -7.35 1.86 5.80
CA ASN A 134 -7.75 1.88 4.40
C ASN A 134 -8.60 0.64 4.13
N GLU A 135 -9.84 0.83 3.73
CA GLU A 135 -10.71 -0.22 3.24
C GLU A 135 -10.64 -0.22 1.71
N ILE A 136 -10.42 -1.40 1.14
CA ILE A 136 -10.43 -1.65 -0.30
C ILE A 136 -11.43 -2.72 -0.62
N THR A 137 -11.97 -2.70 -1.85
CA THR A 137 -12.81 -3.75 -2.40
C THR A 137 -12.07 -4.43 -3.54
N PHE A 138 -11.89 -5.75 -3.46
CA PHE A 138 -11.29 -6.49 -4.57
C PHE A 138 -12.19 -6.47 -5.81
N ASN A 139 -11.58 -6.41 -6.98
CA ASN A 139 -12.30 -6.69 -8.23
C ASN A 139 -12.84 -8.13 -8.21
N GLU A 140 -13.83 -8.39 -9.04
CA GLU A 140 -14.48 -9.70 -9.10
C GLU A 140 -13.47 -10.86 -9.18
N LEU A 141 -13.60 -11.79 -8.24
CA LEU A 141 -12.75 -12.96 -8.06
C LEU A 141 -13.54 -14.23 -8.39
N ALA A 142 -12.95 -15.17 -9.12
CA ALA A 142 -13.54 -16.48 -9.38
C ALA A 142 -13.48 -17.40 -8.16
N ASP A 143 -14.30 -18.45 -8.15
CA ASP A 143 -14.23 -19.51 -7.14
C ASP A 143 -12.82 -20.09 -7.07
N ASN A 144 -12.12 -19.84 -5.99
CA ASN A 144 -10.76 -20.31 -5.75
C ASN A 144 -10.30 -19.99 -4.32
N THR A 145 -9.12 -20.52 -3.94
CA THR A 145 -8.39 -20.11 -2.75
C THR A 145 -7.28 -19.13 -3.14
N TYR A 146 -7.32 -17.95 -2.55
CA TYR A 146 -6.37 -16.86 -2.75
C TYR A 146 -5.38 -16.82 -1.57
N SER A 147 -4.14 -17.19 -1.80
CA SER A 147 -3.07 -17.26 -0.78
C SER A 147 -1.85 -16.41 -1.11
N ASN A 148 -1.85 -15.72 -2.24
CA ASN A 148 -0.69 -14.99 -2.76
C ASN A 148 -0.97 -13.49 -3.00
N CYS A 149 -2.13 -12.99 -2.54
CA CYS A 149 -2.47 -11.58 -2.68
C CYS A 149 -1.56 -10.70 -1.83
N THR A 150 -1.05 -9.63 -2.41
CA THR A 150 -0.19 -8.66 -1.73
C THR A 150 -0.62 -7.23 -2.02
N ILE A 151 -0.34 -6.34 -1.08
CA ILE A 151 -0.56 -4.91 -1.18
C ILE A 151 0.76 -4.21 -0.89
N THR A 152 1.12 -3.24 -1.71
CA THR A 152 2.26 -2.33 -1.50
C THR A 152 1.76 -0.90 -1.58
N VAL A 153 2.22 -0.04 -0.70
CA VAL A 153 1.97 1.41 -0.74
C VAL A 153 3.27 2.12 -1.05
N THR A 154 3.25 3.00 -2.04
CA THR A 154 4.37 3.89 -2.38
C THR A 154 3.97 5.32 -2.03
N ASP A 155 4.77 6.00 -1.22
CA ASP A 155 4.52 7.38 -0.81
C ASP A 155 4.71 8.39 -1.97
N ASN A 156 4.53 9.68 -1.68
CA ASN A 156 4.62 10.76 -2.66
C ASN A 156 6.05 11.12 -3.09
N VAL A 157 7.07 10.54 -2.44
CA VAL A 157 8.49 10.71 -2.80
C VAL A 157 9.13 9.41 -3.27
N SER A 158 8.31 8.40 -3.57
CA SER A 158 8.68 7.12 -4.17
C SER A 158 9.35 6.10 -3.23
N ASN A 159 9.17 6.23 -1.90
CA ASN A 159 9.53 5.15 -0.99
C ASN A 159 8.41 4.11 -0.97
N ALA A 160 8.73 2.86 -1.32
CA ALA A 160 7.77 1.76 -1.36
C ALA A 160 7.84 0.91 -0.09
N SER A 161 6.68 0.57 0.46
CA SER A 161 6.57 -0.35 1.60
C SER A 161 7.05 -1.76 1.23
N SER A 162 7.38 -2.56 2.24
CA SER A 162 7.40 -4.02 2.05
C SER A 162 6.00 -4.50 1.68
N PRO A 163 5.85 -5.52 0.80
CA PRO A 163 4.55 -6.06 0.46
C PRO A 163 3.84 -6.65 1.69
N LEU A 164 2.61 -6.19 1.96
CA LEU A 164 1.73 -6.79 2.94
C LEU A 164 1.03 -7.99 2.31
N THR A 165 1.22 -9.20 2.87
CA THR A 165 0.49 -10.38 2.45
C THR A 165 -0.92 -10.37 3.05
N VAL A 166 -1.95 -10.47 2.19
CA VAL A 166 -3.33 -10.67 2.61
C VAL A 166 -3.51 -12.09 3.14
N SER A 167 -4.16 -12.25 4.29
CA SER A 167 -4.47 -13.58 4.82
C SER A 167 -5.25 -14.39 3.80
N SER A 168 -4.91 -15.68 3.65
CA SER A 168 -5.56 -16.57 2.68
C SER A 168 -7.08 -16.63 2.91
N PHE A 169 -7.84 -16.56 1.82
CA PHE A 169 -9.30 -16.68 1.83
C PHE A 169 -9.80 -17.50 0.64
N ARG A 170 -11.02 -18.03 0.74
CA ARG A 170 -11.67 -18.82 -0.33
C ARG A 170 -12.95 -18.12 -0.77
N ILE A 171 -13.06 -17.89 -2.08
CA ILE A 171 -14.30 -17.53 -2.76
C ILE A 171 -14.97 -18.83 -3.21
N ASP A 172 -16.25 -18.93 -2.91
CA ASP A 172 -17.08 -20.08 -3.25
C ASP A 172 -18.53 -19.61 -3.49
N THR A 173 -18.85 -19.33 -4.73
CA THR A 173 -20.17 -18.85 -5.17
C THR A 173 -21.06 -19.97 -5.65
N THR A 174 -20.55 -21.22 -5.65
CA THR A 174 -21.25 -22.40 -6.17
C THR A 174 -22.03 -23.07 -5.04
N GLY A 175 -23.32 -23.19 -5.21
CA GLY A 175 -24.16 -23.92 -4.24
C GLY A 175 -24.06 -25.44 -4.40
N PRO A 176 -24.40 -26.23 -3.35
CA PRO A 176 -24.39 -27.67 -3.40
C PRO A 176 -25.41 -28.22 -4.40
N THR A 177 -25.03 -29.28 -5.08
CA THR A 177 -25.94 -30.08 -5.93
C THR A 177 -26.37 -31.33 -5.19
N LEU A 178 -27.66 -31.67 -5.30
CA LEU A 178 -28.26 -32.84 -4.66
C LEU A 178 -28.59 -33.91 -5.69
N SER A 179 -28.39 -35.17 -5.33
CA SER A 179 -28.83 -36.33 -6.13
C SER A 179 -29.40 -37.42 -5.24
N VAL A 180 -30.42 -38.11 -5.73
CA VAL A 180 -31.06 -39.24 -5.02
C VAL A 180 -30.12 -40.43 -5.01
N VAL A 181 -29.90 -41.04 -3.82
CA VAL A 181 -29.22 -42.33 -3.67
C VAL A 181 -30.24 -43.43 -3.50
N THR A 182 -31.19 -43.28 -2.55
CA THR A 182 -32.27 -44.24 -2.35
C THR A 182 -33.60 -43.50 -2.28
N ALA A 183 -34.45 -43.79 -3.22
CA ALA A 183 -35.81 -43.29 -3.25
C ALA A 183 -36.73 -44.06 -2.29
N VAL A 184 -37.78 -43.40 -1.81
CA VAL A 184 -38.85 -44.07 -1.07
C VAL A 184 -39.55 -45.04 -1.99
N THR A 185 -39.72 -46.32 -1.53
CA THR A 185 -40.46 -47.35 -2.24
C THR A 185 -41.94 -46.95 -2.31
N THR A 186 -42.57 -47.07 -3.48
CA THR A 186 -43.99 -46.73 -3.66
C THR A 186 -44.74 -47.83 -4.40
N PRO A 187 -45.93 -48.23 -3.90
CA PRO A 187 -46.56 -47.78 -2.66
C PRO A 187 -45.87 -48.32 -1.42
N THR A 188 -45.94 -47.58 -0.30
CA THR A 188 -45.40 -48.00 1.00
C THR A 188 -46.49 -47.85 2.07
N ASN A 189 -46.43 -48.78 3.09
CA ASN A 189 -47.22 -48.67 4.32
C ASN A 189 -46.38 -48.13 5.50
N ASP A 190 -45.13 -47.74 5.22
CA ASP A 190 -44.23 -47.11 6.20
C ASP A 190 -44.57 -45.60 6.28
N ALA A 191 -44.95 -45.14 7.47
CA ALA A 191 -45.28 -43.74 7.73
C ALA A 191 -44.02 -42.87 7.95
N THR A 192 -42.83 -43.48 8.09
CA THR A 192 -41.54 -42.84 8.30
C THR A 192 -40.47 -43.36 7.36
N PRO A 193 -40.72 -43.35 6.03
CA PRO A 193 -39.83 -44.04 5.09
C PRO A 193 -38.45 -43.34 5.01
N ASP A 194 -37.43 -44.16 4.86
CA ASP A 194 -36.05 -43.66 4.66
C ASP A 194 -35.88 -43.11 3.23
N TYR A 195 -35.17 -41.95 3.16
CA TYR A 195 -34.76 -41.32 1.91
C TYR A 195 -33.30 -40.95 2.00
N THR A 196 -32.47 -41.39 1.07
CA THR A 196 -31.06 -41.06 1.03
C THR A 196 -30.70 -40.27 -0.21
N PHE A 197 -29.95 -39.20 -0.02
CA PHE A 197 -29.42 -38.35 -1.09
C PHE A 197 -27.94 -38.06 -0.86
N ASN A 198 -27.25 -37.69 -1.94
CA ASN A 198 -25.92 -37.12 -1.91
C ASN A 198 -26.00 -35.61 -2.04
N SER A 199 -25.11 -34.92 -1.32
CA SER A 199 -24.77 -33.51 -1.56
C SER A 199 -23.35 -33.41 -2.07
N SER A 200 -23.08 -32.50 -3.03
CA SER A 200 -21.70 -32.24 -3.47
C SER A 200 -20.86 -31.51 -2.41
N GLU A 201 -21.52 -30.96 -1.40
CA GLU A 201 -20.88 -30.17 -0.34
C GLU A 201 -21.60 -30.40 1.00
N ALA A 202 -20.85 -30.19 2.09
CA ALA A 202 -21.44 -30.18 3.42
C ALA A 202 -22.30 -28.92 3.60
N GLY A 203 -23.40 -29.05 4.33
CA GLY A 203 -24.31 -27.95 4.54
C GLY A 203 -25.47 -28.25 5.47
N THR A 204 -26.42 -27.32 5.53
CA THR A 204 -27.64 -27.43 6.33
C THR A 204 -28.80 -27.89 5.43
N ASN A 205 -29.48 -28.95 5.85
CA ASN A 205 -30.67 -29.44 5.16
C ASN A 205 -31.89 -28.60 5.57
N SER A 206 -32.67 -28.16 4.58
CA SER A 206 -34.03 -27.65 4.79
C SER A 206 -35.02 -28.48 4.01
N TYR A 207 -36.18 -28.73 4.60
CA TYR A 207 -37.24 -29.57 4.03
C TYR A 207 -38.44 -28.69 3.66
N GLY A 208 -39.08 -29.02 2.54
CA GLY A 208 -40.25 -28.28 2.07
C GLY A 208 -41.44 -29.20 1.81
N GLY A 209 -42.63 -28.58 1.56
CA GLY A 209 -43.88 -29.30 1.35
C GLY A 209 -44.39 -29.95 2.62
N SER A 210 -44.93 -31.19 2.50
CA SER A 210 -45.47 -31.95 3.63
C SER A 210 -44.43 -32.91 4.26
N CYS A 211 -43.18 -32.85 3.83
CA CYS A 211 -42.10 -33.68 4.32
C CYS A 211 -41.25 -32.94 5.33
N GLY A 212 -40.73 -33.68 6.33
CA GLY A 212 -39.79 -33.19 7.32
C GLY A 212 -38.89 -34.31 7.84
N SER A 213 -37.74 -33.94 8.38
CA SER A 213 -36.81 -34.86 9.03
C SER A 213 -36.08 -34.17 10.17
N SER A 214 -35.56 -34.94 11.10
CA SER A 214 -34.64 -34.46 12.16
C SER A 214 -33.18 -34.31 11.69
N SER A 215 -32.86 -34.81 10.49
CA SER A 215 -31.52 -34.67 9.89
C SER A 215 -31.33 -33.23 9.39
N THR A 216 -30.50 -32.43 10.06
CA THR A 216 -30.28 -31.02 9.74
C THR A 216 -28.97 -30.72 9.04
N SER A 217 -28.12 -31.72 8.79
CA SER A 217 -26.83 -31.57 8.14
C SER A 217 -26.58 -32.60 7.04
N ALA A 218 -25.95 -32.16 5.96
CA ALA A 218 -25.33 -33.01 4.94
C ALA A 218 -23.81 -33.01 5.14
N THR A 219 -23.15 -34.13 4.94
CA THR A 219 -21.69 -34.32 5.10
C THR A 219 -21.09 -34.80 3.78
#